data_4518a72f745ab89729b0a05c6ede14c4
#
_entry.id   4518a72f745ab89729b0a05c6ede14c4
#
_cell.length_a   1.000
_cell.length_b   1.000
_cell.length_c   1.000
_cell.angle_alpha   90.00
_cell.angle_beta   90.00
_cell.angle_gamma   90.00
#
_symmetry.space_group_name_H-M   'P 1'
#
loop_
_entity.id
_entity.type
_entity.pdbx_description
1 polymer ?
#
loop_
_entity_poly.entity_id
_entity_poly.type
_entity_poly.pdbx_seq_one_letter_code
_entity_poly.pdbx_strand_id
1 'polypeptide(L)'
;MIKTIGFLGCGNMGGAIARAVCKAVDPKDVWLANRTAAKAEALAAELGCNTTINDEVTGRCDLIFLGVKPQMMEALLTPLRFTLNERPSRFILCSMAAGLSIARIQEMAGEDYPVIRIMPNTPASVGEGMIQYCSS
;
A
#
# COMPACT_ATOMS: atom_id res chain seq x y z
N MET A 1 1.00 -3.80 -16.97
CA MET A 1 -0.13 -2.90 -16.65
C MET A 1 -0.65 -3.17 -15.24
N ILE A 2 -0.89 -2.12 -14.49
CA ILE A 2 -1.43 -2.24 -13.13
C ILE A 2 -2.93 -2.47 -13.21
N LYS A 3 -3.38 -3.60 -12.68
CA LYS A 3 -4.80 -3.97 -12.67
C LYS A 3 -5.38 -4.00 -11.27
N THR A 4 -4.58 -4.36 -10.28
CA THR A 4 -5.04 -4.47 -8.90
C THR A 4 -4.18 -3.64 -7.99
N ILE A 5 -4.83 -2.98 -7.04
CA ILE A 5 -4.16 -2.08 -6.09
C ILE A 5 -4.47 -2.57 -4.69
N GLY A 6 -3.42 -2.72 -3.88
CA GLY A 6 -3.55 -3.18 -2.52
C GLY A 6 -2.95 -2.20 -1.53
N PHE A 7 -3.49 -2.23 -0.31
CA PHE A 7 -3.03 -1.40 0.78
C PHE A 7 -2.67 -2.28 1.96
N LEU A 8 -1.45 -2.14 2.44
CA LEU A 8 -1.01 -2.75 3.69
C LEU A 8 -0.99 -1.64 4.73
N GLY A 9 -2.05 -1.54 5.50
CA GLY A 9 -2.26 -0.49 6.48
C GLY A 9 -3.27 0.54 6.03
N CYS A 10 -4.29 0.75 6.84
CA CYS A 10 -5.42 1.63 6.56
C CYS A 10 -5.61 2.68 7.66
N GLY A 11 -4.50 3.17 8.22
CA GLY A 11 -4.53 4.28 9.17
C GLY A 11 -4.85 5.60 8.47
N ASN A 12 -4.56 6.72 9.12
CA ASN A 12 -4.91 8.03 8.57
C ASN A 12 -4.38 8.25 7.17
N MET A 13 -3.11 7.98 6.94
CA MET A 13 -2.48 8.20 5.65
C MET A 13 -2.93 7.17 4.61
N GLY A 14 -2.88 5.89 4.97
CA GLY A 14 -3.30 4.82 4.06
C GLY A 14 -4.77 4.95 3.69
N GLY A 15 -5.62 5.27 4.65
CA GLY A 15 -7.04 5.48 4.42
C GLY A 15 -7.32 6.66 3.50
N ALA A 16 -6.58 7.76 3.66
CA ALA A 16 -6.74 8.94 2.81
C ALA A 16 -6.39 8.62 1.36
N ILE A 17 -5.29 7.89 1.14
CA ILE A 17 -4.89 7.50 -0.22
C ILE A 17 -5.88 6.47 -0.80
N ALA A 18 -6.38 5.55 0.01
CA ALA A 18 -7.37 4.58 -0.45
C ALA A 18 -8.64 5.28 -0.95
N ARG A 19 -9.08 6.31 -0.24
CA ARG A 19 -10.25 7.09 -0.67
C ARG A 19 -9.99 7.77 -2.01
N ALA A 20 -8.82 8.35 -2.18
CA ALA A 20 -8.45 9.01 -3.44
C ALA A 20 -8.36 8.00 -4.59
N VAL A 21 -7.77 6.85 -4.35
CA VAL A 21 -7.62 5.79 -5.36
C VAL A 21 -8.98 5.26 -5.80
N CYS A 22 -9.89 5.04 -4.87
CA CYS A 22 -11.23 4.53 -5.19
C CYS A 22 -12.09 5.53 -5.98
N LYS A 23 -11.68 6.80 -6.03
CA LYS A 23 -12.33 7.79 -6.89
C LYS A 23 -11.76 7.72 -8.32
N ALA A 24 -10.52 7.28 -8.46
CA ALA A 24 -9.82 7.27 -9.73
C ALA A 24 -9.93 5.93 -10.47
N VAL A 25 -10.12 4.83 -9.77
CA VAL A 25 -10.21 3.49 -10.36
C VAL A 25 -11.44 2.77 -9.80
N ASP A 26 -11.81 1.64 -10.43
CA ASP A 26 -12.91 0.83 -9.96
C ASP A 26 -12.58 0.26 -8.57
N PRO A 27 -13.41 0.54 -7.56
CA PRO A 27 -13.16 0.00 -6.22
C PRO A 27 -13.07 -1.53 -6.15
N LYS A 28 -13.64 -2.23 -7.11
CA LYS A 28 -13.54 -3.70 -7.17
C LYS A 28 -12.10 -4.17 -7.39
N ASP A 29 -11.23 -3.30 -7.90
CA ASP A 29 -9.83 -3.62 -8.13
C ASP A 29 -8.94 -3.21 -6.97
N VAL A 30 -9.52 -2.73 -5.86
CA VAL A 30 -8.81 -2.25 -4.69
C VAL A 30 -9.01 -3.20 -3.52
N TRP A 31 -7.92 -3.54 -2.86
CA TRP A 31 -7.90 -4.50 -1.74
C TRP A 31 -7.23 -3.87 -0.52
N LEU A 32 -7.90 -3.93 0.62
CA LEU A 32 -7.39 -3.37 1.86
C LEU A 32 -7.03 -4.48 2.84
N ALA A 33 -5.86 -4.35 3.47
CA ALA A 33 -5.46 -5.20 4.58
C ALA A 33 -4.95 -4.32 5.69
N ASN A 34 -5.30 -4.64 6.92
CA ASN A 34 -4.88 -3.88 8.07
C ASN A 34 -4.70 -4.79 9.27
N ARG A 35 -3.76 -4.45 10.15
CA ARG A 35 -3.54 -5.20 11.38
C ARG A 35 -4.82 -5.33 12.20
N THR A 36 -5.61 -4.25 12.27
CA THR A 36 -6.95 -4.29 12.86
C THR A 36 -7.93 -4.48 11.73
N ALA A 37 -8.43 -5.70 11.56
CA ALA A 37 -9.33 -6.03 10.45
C ALA A 37 -10.56 -5.14 10.39
N ALA A 38 -11.11 -4.76 11.55
CA ALA A 38 -12.28 -3.90 11.62
C ALA A 38 -12.10 -2.57 10.91
N LYS A 39 -10.89 -1.98 10.94
CA LYS A 39 -10.63 -0.72 10.24
C LYS A 39 -10.68 -0.90 8.74
N ALA A 40 -10.09 -1.97 8.22
CA ALA A 40 -10.13 -2.26 6.80
C ALA A 40 -11.55 -2.54 6.34
N GLU A 41 -12.30 -3.31 7.11
CA GLU A 41 -13.69 -3.65 6.80
C GLU A 41 -14.58 -2.41 6.76
N ALA A 42 -14.44 -1.52 7.74
CA ALA A 42 -15.24 -0.29 7.78
C ALA A 42 -14.93 0.61 6.58
N LEU A 43 -13.66 0.76 6.23
CA LEU A 43 -13.25 1.57 5.11
C LEU A 43 -13.70 0.94 3.79
N ALA A 44 -13.58 -0.37 3.66
CA ALA A 44 -14.04 -1.07 2.46
C ALA A 44 -15.54 -0.94 2.25
N ALA A 45 -16.32 -0.99 3.33
CA ALA A 45 -17.77 -0.78 3.25
C ALA A 45 -18.10 0.62 2.79
N GLU A 46 -17.36 1.61 3.27
CA GLU A 46 -17.54 3.01 2.86
C GLU A 46 -17.23 3.21 1.38
N LEU A 47 -16.14 2.60 0.91
CA LEU A 47 -15.63 2.83 -0.44
C LEU A 47 -16.14 1.85 -1.50
N GLY A 48 -16.75 0.75 -1.08
CA GLY A 48 -17.19 -0.29 -1.99
C GLY A 48 -16.07 -1.16 -2.54
N CYS A 49 -14.93 -1.21 -1.84
CA CYS A 49 -13.79 -2.03 -2.25
C CYS A 49 -13.70 -3.32 -1.40
N ASN A 50 -12.62 -4.05 -1.56
CA ASN A 50 -12.46 -5.37 -0.94
C ASN A 50 -11.53 -5.33 0.26
N THR A 51 -11.67 -6.31 1.15
CA THR A 51 -10.73 -6.53 2.24
C THR A 51 -10.11 -7.90 2.14
N THR A 52 -8.91 -8.05 2.67
CA THR A 52 -8.24 -9.34 2.75
C THR A 52 -7.12 -9.27 3.79
N ILE A 53 -6.24 -10.27 3.79
CA ILE A 53 -5.09 -10.32 4.68
C ILE A 53 -3.82 -9.85 3.94
N ASN A 54 -2.78 -9.55 4.70
CA ASN A 54 -1.52 -9.05 4.15
C ASN A 54 -0.93 -9.95 3.07
N ASP A 55 -0.91 -11.27 3.30
CA ASP A 55 -0.35 -12.22 2.33
C ASP A 55 -1.08 -12.19 0.99
N GLU A 56 -2.38 -12.01 1.01
CA GLU A 56 -3.17 -11.95 -0.22
C GLU A 56 -2.86 -10.68 -1.02
N VAL A 57 -2.79 -9.53 -0.36
CA VAL A 57 -2.40 -8.28 -1.00
C VAL A 57 -1.01 -8.44 -1.61
N THR A 58 -0.08 -8.95 -0.82
CA THR A 58 1.32 -9.11 -1.21
C THR A 58 1.49 -10.06 -2.39
N GLY A 59 0.68 -11.12 -2.44
CA GLY A 59 0.78 -12.13 -3.49
C GLY A 59 0.03 -11.81 -4.77
N ARG A 60 -0.93 -10.88 -4.74
CA ARG A 60 -1.86 -10.66 -5.86
C ARG A 60 -1.87 -9.27 -6.44
N CYS A 61 -1.63 -8.25 -5.63
CA CYS A 61 -1.77 -6.88 -6.13
C CYS A 61 -0.55 -6.42 -6.91
N ASP A 62 -0.80 -5.65 -7.95
CA ASP A 62 0.26 -5.13 -8.82
C ASP A 62 0.91 -3.89 -8.25
N LEU A 63 0.14 -3.05 -7.58
CA LEU A 63 0.62 -1.86 -6.89
C LEU A 63 0.24 -2.00 -5.42
N ILE A 64 1.23 -1.98 -4.55
CA ILE A 64 1.04 -2.21 -3.12
C ILE A 64 1.46 -0.97 -2.35
N PHE A 65 0.49 -0.30 -1.74
CA PHE A 65 0.75 0.84 -0.88
C PHE A 65 1.12 0.38 0.53
N LEU A 66 2.20 0.93 1.04
CA LEU A 66 2.68 0.62 2.38
C LEU A 66 2.24 1.75 3.31
N GLY A 67 1.08 1.58 3.92
CA GLY A 67 0.40 2.60 4.70
C GLY A 67 0.62 2.51 6.20
N VAL A 68 1.79 2.03 6.63
CA VAL A 68 2.13 1.93 8.04
C VAL A 68 3.18 2.98 8.42
N LYS A 69 3.29 3.26 9.70
CA LYS A 69 4.29 4.18 10.21
C LYS A 69 5.70 3.65 9.98
N PRO A 70 6.71 4.53 9.83
CA PRO A 70 8.09 4.09 9.56
C PRO A 70 8.60 3.03 10.54
N GLN A 71 8.31 3.19 11.83
CA GLN A 71 8.76 2.25 12.85
C GLN A 71 8.10 0.88 12.76
N MET A 72 7.02 0.75 12.01
CA MET A 72 6.30 -0.51 11.83
C MET A 72 6.67 -1.22 10.52
N MET A 73 7.42 -0.55 9.65
CA MET A 73 7.67 -1.05 8.30
C MET A 73 8.44 -2.38 8.28
N GLU A 74 9.47 -2.51 9.11
CA GLU A 74 10.26 -3.73 9.16
C GLU A 74 9.41 -4.91 9.65
N ALA A 75 8.62 -4.70 10.70
CA ALA A 75 7.73 -5.73 11.22
C ALA A 75 6.67 -6.14 10.21
N LEU A 76 6.25 -5.21 9.35
CA LEU A 76 5.31 -5.51 8.28
C LEU A 76 5.95 -6.35 7.17
N LEU A 77 7.10 -5.90 6.67
CA LEU A 77 7.70 -6.48 5.46
C LEU A 77 8.45 -7.78 5.71
N THR A 78 9.08 -7.95 6.86
CA THR A 78 9.86 -9.15 7.14
C THR A 78 9.08 -10.45 6.96
N PRO A 79 7.86 -10.59 7.52
CA PRO A 79 7.07 -11.81 7.31
C PRO A 79 6.61 -12.00 5.86
N LEU A 80 6.62 -10.96 5.05
CA LEU A 80 6.12 -11.00 3.69
C LEU A 80 7.20 -11.27 2.64
N ARG A 81 8.47 -11.35 3.04
CA ARG A 81 9.59 -11.55 2.12
C ARG A 81 9.42 -12.79 1.24
N PHE A 82 8.99 -13.87 1.82
CA PHE A 82 8.78 -15.12 1.10
C PHE A 82 7.73 -14.95 0.01
N THR A 83 6.59 -14.37 0.37
CA THR A 83 5.48 -14.15 -0.56
C THR A 83 5.90 -13.22 -1.70
N LEU A 84 6.63 -12.16 -1.41
CA LEU A 84 7.13 -11.24 -2.43
C LEU A 84 8.08 -11.94 -3.40
N ASN A 85 8.98 -12.77 -2.86
CA ASN A 85 9.98 -13.47 -3.67
C ASN A 85 9.38 -14.56 -4.54
N GLU A 86 8.32 -15.20 -4.08
CA GLU A 86 7.72 -16.35 -4.77
C GLU A 86 6.64 -15.97 -5.80
N ARG A 87 6.19 -14.73 -5.82
CA ARG A 87 5.12 -14.38 -6.75
C ARG A 87 5.63 -14.35 -8.19
N PRO A 88 4.83 -14.89 -9.13
CA PRO A 88 5.24 -14.97 -10.55
C PRO A 88 5.06 -13.66 -11.32
N SER A 89 4.27 -12.73 -10.82
CA SER A 89 3.98 -11.48 -11.51
C SER A 89 4.77 -10.32 -10.93
N ARG A 90 4.92 -9.26 -11.72
CA ARG A 90 5.60 -8.05 -11.29
C ARG A 90 4.70 -7.23 -10.37
N PHE A 91 5.32 -6.42 -9.53
CA PHE A 91 4.61 -5.53 -8.63
C PHE A 91 5.47 -4.31 -8.32
N ILE A 92 4.82 -3.28 -7.79
CA ILE A 92 5.50 -2.06 -7.35
C ILE A 92 5.07 -1.79 -5.92
N LEU A 93 6.05 -1.50 -5.06
CA LEU A 93 5.77 -1.07 -3.69
C LEU A 93 5.72 0.45 -3.67
N CYS A 94 4.71 1.00 -3.03
CA CYS A 94 4.53 2.44 -2.92
C CYS A 94 4.53 2.82 -1.45
N SER A 95 5.61 3.45 -0.99
CA SER A 95 5.76 3.84 0.41
C SER A 95 5.30 5.28 0.62
N MET A 96 4.54 5.49 1.69
CA MET A 96 4.17 6.82 2.13
C MET A 96 4.78 7.12 3.51
N ALA A 97 5.77 6.34 3.93
CA ALA A 97 6.42 6.50 5.23
C ALA A 97 7.50 7.58 5.16
N ALA A 98 7.37 8.61 5.97
CA ALA A 98 8.37 9.66 6.05
C ALA A 98 9.66 9.11 6.67
N GLY A 99 10.80 9.57 6.17
CA GLY A 99 12.10 9.23 6.75
C GLY A 99 12.68 7.89 6.35
N LEU A 100 11.98 7.10 5.53
CA LEU A 100 12.51 5.85 5.02
C LEU A 100 12.89 5.99 3.55
N SER A 101 14.16 5.70 3.24
CA SER A 101 14.65 5.74 1.87
C SER A 101 14.15 4.53 1.07
N ILE A 102 14.20 4.65 -0.25
CA ILE A 102 13.89 3.53 -1.14
C ILE A 102 14.79 2.34 -0.84
N ALA A 103 16.11 2.57 -0.69
CA ALA A 103 17.07 1.52 -0.38
C ALA A 103 16.74 0.80 0.93
N ARG A 104 16.30 1.53 1.94
CA ARG A 104 15.94 0.93 3.22
C ARG A 104 14.71 0.05 3.10
N ILE A 105 13.73 0.47 2.31
CA ILE A 105 12.53 -0.32 2.07
C ILE A 105 12.87 -1.60 1.30
N GLN A 106 13.72 -1.49 0.28
CA GLN A 106 14.19 -2.66 -0.47
C GLN A 106 14.91 -3.64 0.44
N GLU A 107 15.73 -3.15 1.36
CA GLU A 107 16.42 -3.99 2.33
C GLU A 107 15.43 -4.74 3.22
N MET A 108 14.42 -4.05 3.72
CA MET A 108 13.37 -4.67 4.55
C MET A 108 12.54 -5.69 3.77
N ALA A 109 12.29 -5.43 2.51
CA ALA A 109 11.54 -6.33 1.63
C ALA A 109 12.36 -7.53 1.15
N GLY A 110 13.68 -7.44 1.22
CA GLY A 110 14.60 -8.53 0.94
C GLY A 110 15.24 -8.53 -0.44
N GLU A 111 14.82 -7.68 -1.35
CA GLU A 111 15.31 -7.60 -2.73
C GLU A 111 15.17 -6.18 -3.29
N ASP A 112 15.79 -5.92 -4.43
CA ASP A 112 15.72 -4.63 -5.13
C ASP A 112 14.42 -4.47 -5.90
N TYR A 113 13.30 -4.69 -5.27
CA TYR A 113 12.00 -4.50 -5.90
C TYR A 113 11.76 -3.04 -6.28
N PRO A 114 10.96 -2.77 -7.33
CA PRO A 114 10.60 -1.40 -7.66
C PRO A 114 9.85 -0.74 -6.51
N VAL A 115 10.33 0.42 -6.08
CA VAL A 115 9.73 1.18 -4.99
C VAL A 115 9.51 2.62 -5.42
N ILE A 116 8.32 3.14 -5.12
CA ILE A 116 7.98 4.55 -5.27
C ILE A 116 7.74 5.10 -3.88
N ARG A 117 8.29 6.27 -3.61
CA ARG A 117 7.97 7.01 -2.38
C ARG A 117 7.03 8.14 -2.72
N ILE A 118 5.96 8.25 -1.98
CA ILE A 118 5.05 9.37 -2.12
C ILE A 118 4.99 10.15 -0.81
N MET A 119 4.73 11.44 -0.91
CA MET A 119 4.55 12.30 0.26
C MET A 119 3.20 12.99 0.10
N PRO A 120 2.13 12.31 0.51
CA PRO A 120 0.79 12.87 0.36
C PRO A 120 0.60 14.08 1.26
N ASN A 121 -0.04 15.12 0.71
CA ASN A 121 -0.43 16.30 1.48
C ASN A 121 -1.92 16.20 1.80
N THR A 122 -2.32 16.87 2.90
CA THR A 122 -3.73 17.12 3.11
C THR A 122 -4.19 18.17 2.12
N PRO A 123 -5.31 18.03 1.47
CA PRO A 123 -6.40 17.09 1.71
C PRO A 123 -6.45 15.95 0.68
N ALA A 124 -5.48 15.08 0.67
CA ALA A 124 -5.43 13.93 -0.24
C ALA A 124 -6.71 13.09 -0.16
N SER A 125 -7.34 13.04 1.01
CA SER A 125 -8.56 12.27 1.23
C SER A 125 -9.75 12.76 0.38
N VAL A 126 -9.70 13.99 -0.12
CA VAL A 126 -10.76 14.48 -1.03
C VAL A 126 -10.35 14.37 -2.49
N GLY A 127 -9.21 13.76 -2.76
CA GLY A 127 -8.75 13.50 -4.12
C GLY A 127 -8.12 14.70 -4.83
N GLU A 128 -7.87 15.78 -4.11
CA GLU A 128 -7.32 17.02 -4.67
C GLU A 128 -5.94 17.36 -4.10
N GLY A 129 -5.40 16.52 -3.25
CA GLY A 129 -4.09 16.73 -2.65
C GLY A 129 -2.98 16.54 -3.65
N MET A 130 -1.92 17.32 -3.51
CA MET A 130 -0.71 17.12 -4.28
C MET A 130 0.08 15.95 -3.70
N ILE A 131 0.61 15.12 -4.58
CA ILE A 131 1.45 13.99 -4.19
C ILE A 131 2.81 14.15 -4.86
N GLN A 132 3.86 14.18 -4.07
CA GLN A 132 5.22 14.18 -4.56
C GLN A 132 5.79 12.77 -4.44
N TYR A 133 6.62 12.37 -5.39
CA TYR A 133 7.17 11.03 -5.37
C TYR A 133 8.62 10.99 -5.84
N CYS A 134 9.32 9.94 -5.38
CA CYS A 134 10.62 9.51 -5.89
C CYS A 134 10.51 8.04 -6.23
N SER A 135 11.05 7.64 -7.36
CA SER A 135 11.04 6.23 -7.77
C SER A 135 12.43 5.61 -7.73
N SER A 136 12.46 4.32 -7.56
CA SER A 136 13.70 3.54 -7.65
C SER A 136 14.12 3.27 -9.09
#